data_1cc50b8b5a21d017ea2efa551dafe8fa
#
_entry.id   1cc50b8b5a21d017ea2efa551dafe8fa
#
_cell.length_a   1.000
_cell.length_b   1.000
_cell.length_c   1.000
_cell.angle_alpha   90.00
_cell.angle_beta   90.00
_cell.angle_gamma   90.00
#
_symmetry.space_group_name_H-M   'P 1'
#
loop_
_entity.id
_entity.type
_entity.pdbx_description
1 polymer ?
#
loop_
_entity_poly.entity_id
_entity_poly.type
_entity_poly.pdbx_seq_one_letter_code
_entity_poly.pdbx_strand_id
1 'polypeptide(L)'
;MIKLKNLLYVICFTFFSFSSFSFDKSSDFSLNKFDKLNNQGKTIVINSWNEWCSVCATQTFIFEQAKKDFPDYEFFFYEHDKNKNISEKLNIKFWTTIAIYKDGKEVAREIGLDKKEEIYELLKKGI
;
A
#
# COMPACT_ATOMS: atom_id res chain seq x y z
N MET A 1 -10.20 -54.39 -35.25
CA MET A 1 -9.00 -53.53 -35.18
C MET A 1 -9.43 -52.14 -34.78
N ILE A 2 -9.34 -51.86 -33.51
CA ILE A 2 -9.58 -50.47 -33.03
C ILE A 2 -8.27 -49.76 -33.25
N LYS A 3 -8.26 -48.87 -34.23
CA LYS A 3 -7.13 -47.95 -34.42
C LYS A 3 -7.13 -47.02 -33.22
N LEU A 4 -6.10 -47.19 -32.42
CA LEU A 4 -5.79 -46.34 -31.29
C LEU A 4 -5.21 -45.02 -31.82
N LYS A 5 -6.01 -44.34 -32.63
CA LYS A 5 -5.70 -42.99 -33.10
C LYS A 5 -6.60 -42.06 -32.31
N ASN A 6 -6.00 -41.16 -31.63
CA ASN A 6 -6.60 -40.00 -31.03
C ASN A 6 -7.23 -40.19 -29.65
N LEU A 7 -6.45 -40.70 -28.73
CA LEU A 7 -6.65 -40.28 -27.35
C LEU A 7 -5.45 -39.44 -26.90
N LEU A 8 -5.15 -38.44 -27.71
CA LEU A 8 -4.42 -37.28 -27.23
C LEU A 8 -5.45 -36.32 -26.65
N TYR A 9 -6.01 -36.71 -25.51
CA TYR A 9 -6.59 -35.72 -24.64
C TYR A 9 -5.41 -34.86 -24.17
N VAL A 10 -5.18 -33.79 -24.91
CA VAL A 10 -4.43 -32.65 -24.40
C VAL A 10 -5.26 -32.12 -23.26
N ILE A 11 -4.99 -32.65 -22.09
CA ILE A 11 -5.37 -32.00 -20.84
C ILE A 11 -4.55 -30.72 -20.83
N CYS A 12 -5.11 -29.66 -21.45
CA CYS A 12 -4.71 -28.31 -21.16
C CYS A 12 -5.06 -28.07 -19.68
N PHE A 13 -4.15 -28.51 -18.81
CA PHE A 13 -4.06 -27.93 -17.50
C PHE A 13 -3.66 -26.47 -17.74
N THR A 14 -4.66 -25.64 -17.93
CA THR A 14 -4.52 -24.24 -17.71
C THR A 14 -4.17 -24.10 -16.22
N PHE A 15 -2.90 -24.04 -15.95
CA PHE A 15 -2.39 -23.51 -14.70
C PHE A 15 -2.92 -22.09 -14.61
N PHE A 16 -4.08 -21.97 -14.00
CA PHE A 16 -4.51 -20.71 -13.46
C PHE A 16 -3.47 -20.39 -12.37
N SER A 17 -2.41 -19.70 -12.77
CA SER A 17 -1.51 -19.08 -11.82
C SER A 17 -2.36 -18.09 -11.05
N PHE A 18 -2.89 -18.53 -9.93
CA PHE A 18 -3.33 -17.64 -8.89
C PHE A 18 -2.08 -16.87 -8.48
N SER A 19 -1.88 -15.73 -9.10
CA SER A 19 -0.95 -14.73 -8.56
C SER A 19 -1.52 -14.38 -7.19
N SER A 20 -0.97 -15.02 -6.18
CA SER A 20 -1.16 -14.59 -4.80
C SER A 20 -0.63 -13.17 -4.75
N PHE A 21 -1.53 -12.21 -4.86
CA PHE A 21 -1.19 -10.81 -4.68
C PHE A 21 -0.92 -10.63 -3.19
N SER A 22 0.29 -11.00 -2.76
CA SER A 22 0.73 -10.64 -1.44
C SER A 22 1.05 -9.15 -1.50
N PHE A 23 0.28 -8.37 -0.80
CA PHE A 23 0.61 -6.99 -0.53
C PHE A 23 1.96 -6.98 0.18
N ASP A 24 2.98 -6.48 -0.50
CA ASP A 24 4.30 -6.35 0.08
C ASP A 24 4.28 -5.21 1.09
N LYS A 25 4.10 -5.57 2.36
CA LYS A 25 4.22 -4.64 3.50
C LYS A 25 5.67 -4.21 3.75
N SER A 26 6.64 -4.90 3.19
CA SER A 26 8.03 -4.48 3.14
C SER A 26 8.18 -3.47 2.01
N SER A 27 7.66 -2.26 2.23
CA SER A 27 7.93 -1.19 1.29
C SER A 27 9.42 -0.86 1.35
N ASP A 28 10.02 -0.61 0.21
CA ASP A 28 11.34 0.00 0.09
C ASP A 28 11.34 1.44 0.64
N PHE A 29 10.57 1.67 1.70
CA PHE A 29 10.46 2.97 2.30
C PHE A 29 11.74 3.30 3.07
N SER A 30 12.38 4.35 2.65
CA SER A 30 13.50 4.97 3.35
C SER A 30 13.28 6.47 3.43
N LEU A 31 13.86 7.09 4.46
CA LEU A 31 13.81 8.55 4.58
C LEU A 31 14.46 9.24 3.38
N ASN A 32 15.52 8.67 2.82
CA ASN A 32 16.16 9.22 1.62
C ASN A 32 15.22 9.21 0.41
N LYS A 33 14.47 8.14 0.23
CA LYS A 33 13.47 8.04 -0.85
C LYS A 33 12.31 9.01 -0.61
N PHE A 34 11.85 9.13 0.62
CA PHE A 34 10.84 10.11 1.00
C PHE A 34 11.32 11.54 0.69
N ASP A 35 12.50 11.93 1.17
CA ASP A 35 13.04 13.28 0.96
C ASP A 35 13.19 13.60 -0.53
N LYS A 36 13.66 12.63 -1.33
CA LYS A 36 13.78 12.78 -2.79
C LYS A 36 12.44 13.07 -3.44
N LEU A 37 11.41 12.26 -3.15
CA LEU A 37 10.08 12.41 -3.75
C LEU A 37 9.37 13.66 -3.25
N ASN A 38 9.56 14.00 -1.97
CA ASN A 38 9.01 15.19 -1.36
C ASN A 38 9.61 16.47 -1.99
N ASN A 39 10.91 16.47 -2.26
CA ASN A 39 11.58 17.57 -2.96
C ASN A 39 11.17 17.68 -4.44
N GLN A 40 10.69 16.60 -5.03
CA GLN A 40 10.13 16.59 -6.39
C GLN A 40 8.66 17.04 -6.44
N GLY A 41 8.05 17.37 -5.31
CA GLY A 41 6.66 17.79 -5.22
C GLY A 41 5.65 16.66 -5.43
N LYS A 42 6.08 15.40 -5.31
CA LYS A 42 5.20 14.24 -5.46
C LYS A 42 4.15 14.18 -4.34
N THR A 43 2.97 13.64 -4.66
CA THR A 43 2.00 13.29 -3.64
C THR A 43 2.40 11.96 -3.00
N ILE A 44 2.64 11.98 -1.70
CA ILE A 44 3.13 10.84 -0.93
C ILE A 44 2.13 10.51 0.16
N VAL A 45 1.77 9.25 0.25
CA VAL A 45 0.91 8.71 1.31
C VAL A 45 1.76 7.80 2.19
N ILE A 46 1.84 8.13 3.47
CA ILE A 46 2.55 7.34 4.48
C ILE A 46 1.52 6.67 5.37
N ASN A 47 1.63 5.37 5.56
CA ASN A 47 0.84 4.61 6.52
C ASN A 47 1.75 3.87 7.52
N SER A 48 1.57 4.14 8.80
CA SER A 48 2.23 3.40 9.86
C SER A 48 1.38 2.22 10.31
N TRP A 49 1.98 1.06 10.43
CA TRP A 49 1.28 -0.17 10.80
C TRP A 49 2.04 -1.00 11.85
N ASN A 50 1.34 -1.95 12.43
CA ASN A 50 1.91 -2.98 13.30
C ASN A 50 1.23 -4.32 12.99
N GLU A 51 1.93 -5.43 13.15
CA GLU A 51 1.42 -6.77 12.83
C GLU A 51 0.22 -7.20 13.69
N TRP A 52 0.05 -6.64 14.87
CA TRP A 52 -1.03 -6.94 15.81
C TRP A 52 -2.25 -6.02 15.68
N CYS A 53 -2.25 -5.15 14.70
CA CYS A 53 -3.22 -4.08 14.53
C CYS A 53 -4.30 -4.47 13.52
N SER A 54 -5.53 -4.73 13.97
CA SER A 54 -6.65 -5.10 13.08
C SER A 54 -7.08 -3.95 12.16
N VAL A 55 -7.08 -2.72 12.65
CA VAL A 55 -7.38 -1.53 11.84
C VAL A 55 -6.33 -1.35 10.74
N CYS A 56 -5.06 -1.61 11.04
CA CYS A 56 -4.00 -1.57 10.03
C CYS A 56 -4.24 -2.59 8.90
N ALA A 57 -4.74 -3.78 9.22
CA ALA A 57 -5.09 -4.78 8.22
C ALA A 57 -6.22 -4.30 7.30
N THR A 58 -7.24 -3.66 7.85
CA THR A 58 -8.32 -3.04 7.08
C THR A 58 -7.80 -1.91 6.19
N GLN A 59 -6.95 -1.04 6.72
CA GLN A 59 -6.30 0.02 5.96
C GLN A 59 -5.49 -0.54 4.78
N THR A 60 -4.72 -1.60 5.01
CA THR A 60 -3.93 -2.27 3.96
C THR A 60 -4.82 -2.71 2.81
N PHE A 61 -5.95 -3.34 3.10
CA PHE A 61 -6.90 -3.78 2.08
C PHE A 61 -7.46 -2.61 1.27
N ILE A 62 -7.81 -1.51 1.93
CA ILE A 62 -8.31 -0.30 1.26
C ILE A 62 -7.22 0.34 0.38
N PHE A 63 -5.98 0.37 0.85
CA PHE A 63 -4.86 0.93 0.09
C PHE A 63 -4.50 0.12 -1.15
N GLU A 64 -4.73 -1.20 -1.17
CA GLU A 64 -4.56 -2.00 -2.39
C GLU A 64 -5.45 -1.48 -3.54
N GLN A 65 -6.67 -1.10 -3.22
CA GLN A 65 -7.57 -0.48 -4.19
C GLN A 65 -7.16 0.97 -4.49
N ALA A 66 -6.82 1.74 -3.46
CA ALA A 66 -6.43 3.14 -3.61
C ALA A 66 -5.21 3.33 -4.52
N LYS A 67 -4.24 2.42 -4.50
CA LYS A 67 -3.10 2.45 -5.43
C LYS A 67 -3.51 2.45 -6.90
N LYS A 68 -4.61 1.77 -7.22
CA LYS A 68 -5.15 1.71 -8.60
C LYS A 68 -5.92 2.97 -8.95
N ASP A 69 -6.62 3.54 -7.97
CA ASP A 69 -7.48 4.72 -8.17
C ASP A 69 -6.69 6.04 -8.12
N PHE A 70 -5.52 6.03 -7.49
CA PHE A 70 -4.59 7.16 -7.39
C PHE A 70 -3.21 6.77 -7.94
N PRO A 71 -3.09 6.51 -9.25
CA PRO A 71 -1.86 5.95 -9.84
C PRO A 71 -0.66 6.91 -9.78
N ASP A 72 -0.90 8.22 -9.65
CA ASP A 72 0.15 9.24 -9.55
C ASP A 72 0.66 9.46 -8.13
N TYR A 73 0.06 8.79 -7.14
CA TYR A 73 0.48 8.86 -5.75
C TYR A 73 1.54 7.81 -5.44
N GLU A 74 2.48 8.18 -4.59
CA GLU A 74 3.46 7.28 -4.01
C GLU A 74 2.98 6.81 -2.64
N PHE A 75 2.72 5.51 -2.49
CA PHE A 75 2.25 4.91 -1.25
C PHE A 75 3.40 4.21 -0.54
N PHE A 76 3.63 4.55 0.72
CA PHE A 76 4.61 3.90 1.57
C PHE A 76 3.98 3.40 2.87
N PHE A 77 4.38 2.21 3.24
CA PHE A 77 3.95 1.55 4.47
C PHE A 77 5.19 1.20 5.27
N TYR A 78 5.18 1.48 6.55
CA TYR A 78 6.28 1.08 7.40
C TYR A 78 5.79 0.53 8.73
N GLU A 79 6.51 -0.44 9.26
CA GLU A 79 6.22 -1.01 10.57
C GLU A 79 6.74 -0.05 11.65
N HIS A 80 5.81 0.49 12.40
CA HIS A 80 6.03 1.59 13.34
C HIS A 80 7.08 1.26 14.41
N ASP A 81 6.96 0.09 15.03
CA ASP A 81 7.79 -0.26 16.18
C ASP A 81 9.23 -0.66 15.77
N LYS A 82 9.41 -1.10 14.53
CA LYS A 82 10.72 -1.47 13.98
C LYS A 82 11.48 -0.32 13.33
N ASN A 83 10.79 0.77 12.99
CA ASN A 83 11.36 1.90 12.24
C ASN A 83 11.16 3.22 12.99
N LYS A 84 11.69 3.30 14.20
CA LYS A 84 11.53 4.48 15.06
C LYS A 84 12.09 5.76 14.44
N ASN A 85 13.17 5.64 13.67
CA ASN A 85 13.77 6.78 12.95
C ASN A 85 12.78 7.43 11.97
N ILE A 86 11.93 6.65 11.31
CA ILE A 86 10.88 7.16 10.41
C ILE A 86 9.80 7.85 11.24
N SER A 87 9.35 7.22 12.31
CA SER A 87 8.32 7.76 13.21
C SER A 87 8.76 9.08 13.82
N GLU A 88 10.00 9.20 14.25
CA GLU A 88 10.59 10.43 14.80
C GLU A 88 10.67 11.53 13.74
N LYS A 89 11.25 11.22 12.58
CA LYS A 89 11.41 12.19 11.47
C LYS A 89 10.08 12.77 11.01
N LEU A 90 9.04 11.92 10.90
CA LEU A 90 7.73 12.32 10.42
C LEU A 90 6.76 12.68 11.57
N ASN A 91 7.23 12.67 12.81
CA ASN A 91 6.43 12.91 14.01
C ASN A 91 5.15 12.06 14.07
N ILE A 92 5.27 10.77 13.70
CA ILE A 92 4.20 9.79 13.75
C ILE A 92 4.29 9.04 15.08
N LYS A 93 3.26 9.14 15.91
CA LYS A 93 3.27 8.60 17.29
C LYS A 93 2.49 7.31 17.43
N PHE A 94 1.61 7.00 16.49
CA PHE A 94 0.67 5.89 16.59
C PHE A 94 0.63 5.06 15.32
N TRP A 95 0.35 3.77 15.47
CA TRP A 95 -0.08 2.93 14.36
C TRP A 95 -1.33 3.52 13.73
N THR A 96 -1.76 3.00 12.59
CA THR A 96 -2.95 3.48 11.88
C THR A 96 -2.90 4.93 11.44
N THR A 97 -1.75 5.59 11.59
CA THR A 97 -1.57 6.96 11.07
C THR A 97 -1.47 6.93 9.56
N ILE A 98 -2.24 7.78 8.92
CA ILE A 98 -2.18 8.07 7.50
C ILE A 98 -1.77 9.53 7.36
N ALA A 99 -0.62 9.80 6.75
CA ALA A 99 -0.14 11.16 6.50
C ALA A 99 0.04 11.37 5.00
N ILE A 100 -0.40 12.51 4.49
CA ILE A 100 -0.32 12.86 3.07
C ILE A 100 0.53 14.10 2.90
N TYR A 101 1.51 14.01 2.01
CA TYR A 101 2.40 15.08 1.63
C TYR A 101 2.17 15.45 0.17
N LYS A 102 2.21 16.73 -0.11
CA LYS A 102 2.12 17.29 -1.47
C LYS A 102 2.94 18.56 -1.55
N ASP A 103 3.64 18.73 -2.66
CA ASP A 103 4.47 19.92 -2.90
C ASP A 103 5.44 20.23 -1.75
N GLY A 104 6.02 19.18 -1.15
CA GLY A 104 6.99 19.29 -0.07
C GLY A 104 6.40 19.54 1.33
N LYS A 105 5.07 19.50 1.47
CA LYS A 105 4.36 19.79 2.73
C LYS A 105 3.39 18.70 3.11
N GLU A 106 3.23 18.45 4.41
CA GLU A 106 2.12 17.64 4.91
C GLU A 106 0.80 18.42 4.74
N VAL A 107 -0.12 17.83 4.00
CA VAL A 107 -1.43 18.44 3.70
C VAL A 107 -2.58 17.82 4.47
N ALA A 108 -2.41 16.60 4.96
CA ALA A 108 -3.42 15.92 5.76
C ALA A 108 -2.82 14.83 6.64
N ARG A 109 -3.45 14.55 7.77
CA ARG A 109 -3.10 13.46 8.68
C ARG A 109 -4.33 13.02 9.45
N GLU A 110 -4.56 11.72 9.50
CA GLU A 110 -5.61 11.11 10.32
C GLU A 110 -5.11 9.81 10.95
N ILE A 111 -5.72 9.42 12.05
CA ILE A 111 -5.39 8.22 12.82
C ILE A 111 -6.63 7.37 12.97
N GLY A 112 -6.50 6.06 12.75
CA GLY A 112 -7.56 5.10 13.06
C GLY A 112 -8.70 5.02 12.05
N LEU A 113 -8.60 5.64 10.90
CA LEU A 113 -9.61 5.49 9.86
C LEU A 113 -9.65 4.04 9.36
N ASP A 114 -10.83 3.45 9.32
CA ASP A 114 -11.06 2.08 8.88
C ASP A 114 -12.15 1.94 7.81
N LYS A 115 -12.75 3.06 7.39
CA LYS A 115 -13.75 3.10 6.32
C LYS A 115 -13.16 3.62 5.03
N LYS A 116 -13.47 2.92 3.94
CA LYS A 116 -12.98 3.27 2.61
C LYS A 116 -13.30 4.72 2.25
N GLU A 117 -14.52 5.16 2.49
CA GLU A 117 -15.00 6.51 2.16
C GLU A 117 -14.18 7.59 2.88
N GLU A 118 -13.91 7.40 4.16
CA GLU A 118 -13.12 8.35 4.96
C GLU A 118 -11.67 8.42 4.51
N ILE A 119 -11.06 7.26 4.22
CA ILE A 119 -9.70 7.20 3.69
C ILE A 119 -9.61 7.85 2.31
N TYR A 120 -10.58 7.62 1.43
CA TYR A 120 -10.60 8.25 0.11
C TYR A 120 -10.80 9.76 0.18
N GLU A 121 -11.66 10.27 1.09
CA GLU A 121 -11.77 11.71 1.32
C GLU A 121 -10.45 12.32 1.81
N LEU A 122 -9.73 11.59 2.66
CA LEU A 122 -8.39 12.01 3.09
C LEU A 122 -7.42 12.04 1.90
N LEU A 123 -7.40 10.99 1.07
CA LEU A 123 -6.51 10.89 -0.09
C LEU A 123 -6.75 12.02 -1.10
N LYS A 124 -7.99 12.45 -1.30
CA LYS A 124 -8.32 13.57 -2.20
C LYS A 124 -7.67 14.89 -1.82
N LYS A 125 -7.26 15.06 -0.57
CA LYS A 125 -6.51 16.25 -0.12
C LYS A 125 -5.12 16.35 -0.74
N GLY A 126 -4.63 15.27 -1.36
CA GLY A 126 -3.39 15.24 -2.12
C GLY A 126 -3.52 15.63 -3.59
N ILE A 127 -4.72 15.95 -4.05
CA ILE A 127 -4.96 16.35 -5.45
C ILE A 127 -4.49 17.79 -5.70
#